data_989a1953f46b18ed84e55c970369e147
#
_entry.id   989a1953f46b18ed84e55c970369e147
#
_cell.length_a   1.000
_cell.length_b   1.000
_cell.length_c   1.000
_cell.angle_alpha   90.00
_cell.angle_beta   90.00
_cell.angle_gamma   90.00
#
_symmetry.space_group_name_H-M   'P 1'
#
loop_
_entity.id
_entity.type
_entity.pdbx_description
1 polymer ?
#
loop_
_entity_poly.entity_id
_entity_poly.type
_entity_poly.pdbx_seq_one_letter_code
_entity_poly.pdbx_strand_id
1 'polypeptide(L)'
;AIISYSLSEWMGGNGYLSVYISGIIIGNSKIPHKKTLVHFLDGVSWIMQIILFFILGLLANPLELPKVIGKSVVISLGIIFIARPISVFLVLKKFDFNTKEKLFISWVGLRGAASIVFAIFALNYGISINNDIYHIIFFIALISVGVQGTLIPIIAKRLELLDNNRPVLKTFNDYVEERNTKVMELK
;
A
#
# COMPACT_ATOMS: atom_id res chain seq x y z
N ALA A 1 -14.33 -11.42 1.03
CA ALA A 1 -13.75 -10.55 0.00
C ALA A 1 -14.33 -10.87 -1.38
N ILE A 2 -14.17 -12.11 -1.91
CA ILE A 2 -14.63 -12.47 -3.27
C ILE A 2 -16.13 -12.25 -3.43
N ILE A 3 -16.94 -12.77 -2.51
CA ILE A 3 -18.41 -12.62 -2.54
C ILE A 3 -18.82 -11.13 -2.49
N SER A 4 -18.19 -10.36 -1.61
CA SER A 4 -18.45 -8.92 -1.47
C SER A 4 -18.11 -8.15 -2.76
N TYR A 5 -16.99 -8.49 -3.38
CA TYR A 5 -16.58 -7.94 -4.66
C TYR A 5 -17.62 -8.26 -5.77
N SER A 6 -17.89 -9.55 -5.97
CA SER A 6 -18.77 -10.01 -7.08
C SER A 6 -20.19 -9.50 -6.93
N LEU A 7 -20.74 -9.48 -5.70
CA LEU A 7 -22.09 -8.98 -5.46
C LEU A 7 -22.20 -7.47 -5.77
N SER A 8 -21.20 -6.70 -5.36
CA SER A 8 -21.18 -5.27 -5.63
C SER A 8 -21.05 -4.96 -7.12
N GLU A 9 -20.17 -5.65 -7.84
CA GLU A 9 -20.02 -5.52 -9.30
C GLU A 9 -21.30 -5.90 -10.03
N TRP A 10 -21.95 -7.00 -9.62
CA TRP A 10 -23.21 -7.45 -10.21
C TRP A 10 -24.34 -6.42 -10.03
N MET A 11 -24.34 -5.69 -8.89
CA MET A 11 -25.30 -4.61 -8.63
C MET A 11 -24.92 -3.28 -9.28
N GLY A 12 -23.84 -3.23 -10.09
CA GLY A 12 -23.36 -2.00 -10.74
C GLY A 12 -22.59 -1.06 -9.80
N GLY A 13 -22.18 -1.54 -8.62
CA GLY A 13 -21.35 -0.80 -7.67
C GLY A 13 -19.85 -1.03 -7.89
N ASN A 14 -19.04 -0.49 -6.96
CA ASN A 14 -17.59 -0.66 -6.99
C ASN A 14 -17.18 -1.82 -6.05
N GLY A 15 -16.71 -2.94 -6.63
CA GLY A 15 -16.29 -4.12 -5.88
C GLY A 15 -15.11 -3.88 -4.96
N TYR A 16 -14.14 -3.03 -5.35
CA TYR A 16 -13.00 -2.69 -4.48
C TYR A 16 -13.41 -1.95 -3.22
N LEU A 17 -14.32 -0.97 -3.36
CA LEU A 17 -14.86 -0.23 -2.23
C LEU A 17 -15.66 -1.14 -1.30
N SER A 18 -16.44 -2.07 -1.85
CA SER A 18 -17.21 -3.04 -1.09
C SER A 18 -16.30 -3.95 -0.24
N VAL A 19 -15.21 -4.45 -0.81
CA VAL A 19 -14.22 -5.27 -0.07
C VAL A 19 -13.52 -4.44 1.01
N TYR A 20 -13.17 -3.19 0.73
CA TYR A 20 -12.55 -2.29 1.70
C TYR A 20 -13.46 -2.06 2.91
N ILE A 21 -14.73 -1.72 2.68
CA ILE A 21 -15.72 -1.51 3.75
C ILE A 21 -15.92 -2.80 4.57
N SER A 22 -16.06 -3.95 3.88
CA SER A 22 -16.16 -5.25 4.54
C SER A 22 -14.94 -5.54 5.41
N GLY A 23 -13.75 -5.20 4.94
CA GLY A 23 -12.50 -5.33 5.70
C GLY A 23 -12.50 -4.48 6.97
N ILE A 24 -12.98 -3.23 6.89
CA ILE A 24 -13.11 -2.35 8.07
C ILE A 24 -14.10 -2.93 9.09
N ILE A 25 -15.25 -3.40 8.64
CA ILE A 25 -16.28 -3.97 9.52
C ILE A 25 -15.74 -5.21 10.24
N ILE A 26 -15.14 -6.15 9.50
CA ILE A 26 -14.52 -7.36 10.05
C ILE A 26 -13.36 -6.98 10.98
N GLY A 27 -12.53 -6.02 10.57
CA GLY A 27 -11.39 -5.53 11.34
C GLY A 27 -11.78 -4.92 12.68
N ASN A 28 -12.94 -4.28 12.80
CA ASN A 28 -13.45 -3.69 14.03
C ASN A 28 -14.35 -4.64 14.84
N SER A 29 -14.72 -5.80 14.29
CA SER A 29 -15.57 -6.77 14.97
C SER A 29 -14.77 -7.65 15.93
N LYS A 30 -15.40 -8.05 17.03
CA LYS A 30 -14.85 -9.04 17.97
C LYS A 30 -15.11 -10.45 17.44
N ILE A 31 -14.13 -10.99 16.70
CA ILE A 31 -14.21 -12.31 16.09
C ILE A 31 -13.28 -13.26 16.88
N PRO A 32 -13.75 -14.47 17.25
CA PRO A 32 -12.88 -15.49 17.85
C PRO A 32 -11.76 -15.84 16.85
N HIS A 33 -10.55 -16.07 17.37
CA HIS A 33 -9.35 -16.40 16.58
C HIS A 33 -8.94 -15.34 15.53
N LYS A 34 -9.24 -14.06 15.78
CA LYS A 34 -8.91 -12.95 14.89
C LYS A 34 -7.42 -12.91 14.49
N LYS A 35 -6.51 -13.20 15.45
CA LYS A 35 -5.06 -13.22 15.18
C LYS A 35 -4.70 -14.25 14.09
N THR A 36 -5.26 -15.46 14.20
CA THR A 36 -5.04 -16.53 13.20
C THR A 36 -5.57 -16.11 11.83
N LEU A 37 -6.76 -15.47 11.79
CA LEU A 37 -7.34 -14.98 10.55
C LEU A 37 -6.46 -13.90 9.90
N VAL A 38 -5.93 -12.96 10.68
CA VAL A 38 -5.04 -11.89 10.19
C VAL A 38 -3.77 -12.49 9.61
N HIS A 39 -3.09 -13.41 10.32
CA HIS A 39 -1.88 -14.07 9.79
C HIS A 39 -2.14 -14.86 8.51
N PHE A 40 -3.29 -15.54 8.42
CA PHE A 40 -3.69 -16.24 7.20
C PHE A 40 -3.88 -15.26 6.03
N LEU A 41 -4.62 -14.16 6.26
CA LEU A 41 -4.86 -13.15 5.24
C LEU A 41 -3.58 -12.42 4.82
N ASP A 42 -2.65 -12.19 5.74
CA ASP A 42 -1.34 -11.64 5.42
C ASP A 42 -0.58 -12.57 4.48
N GLY A 43 -0.52 -13.87 4.78
CA GLY A 43 0.12 -14.86 3.90
C GLY A 43 -0.50 -14.91 2.50
N VAL A 44 -1.84 -14.94 2.43
CA VAL A 44 -2.58 -14.88 1.15
C VAL A 44 -2.27 -13.58 0.39
N SER A 45 -2.23 -12.44 1.09
CA SER A 45 -1.92 -11.15 0.46
C SER A 45 -0.53 -11.11 -0.15
N TRP A 46 0.48 -11.68 0.54
CA TRP A 46 1.83 -11.82 -0.01
C TRP A 46 1.87 -12.63 -1.31
N ILE A 47 1.20 -13.79 -1.32
CA ILE A 47 1.14 -14.66 -2.51
C ILE A 47 0.43 -13.93 -3.65
N MET A 48 -0.73 -13.30 -3.38
CA MET A 48 -1.48 -12.55 -4.38
C MET A 48 -0.68 -11.37 -4.94
N GLN A 49 0.10 -10.70 -4.12
CA GLN A 49 0.97 -9.62 -4.55
C GLN A 49 2.07 -10.10 -5.50
N ILE A 50 2.70 -11.24 -5.20
CA ILE A 50 3.72 -11.85 -6.08
C ILE A 50 3.09 -12.22 -7.43
N ILE A 51 1.94 -12.90 -7.42
CA ILE A 51 1.22 -13.30 -8.64
C ILE A 51 0.84 -12.06 -9.47
N LEU A 52 0.35 -11.02 -8.81
CA LEU A 52 -0.06 -9.79 -9.48
C LEU A 52 1.13 -9.10 -10.16
N PHE A 53 2.25 -8.92 -9.46
CA PHE A 53 3.45 -8.33 -10.09
C PHE A 53 4.02 -9.20 -11.20
N PHE A 54 3.94 -10.53 -11.09
CA PHE A 54 4.35 -11.45 -12.14
C PHE A 54 3.49 -11.27 -13.40
N ILE A 55 2.15 -11.24 -13.26
CA ILE A 55 1.24 -11.02 -14.37
C ILE A 55 1.47 -9.64 -15.01
N LEU A 56 1.66 -8.61 -14.19
CA LEU A 56 1.94 -7.26 -14.69
C LEU A 56 3.26 -7.19 -15.45
N GLY A 57 4.27 -7.93 -15.00
CA GLY A 57 5.53 -8.06 -15.72
C GLY A 57 5.38 -8.73 -17.09
N LEU A 58 4.51 -9.76 -17.17
CA LEU A 58 4.21 -10.43 -18.44
C LEU A 58 3.44 -9.55 -19.43
N LEU A 59 2.58 -8.64 -18.93
CA LEU A 59 1.84 -7.71 -19.77
C LEU A 59 2.72 -6.55 -20.29
N ALA A 60 3.86 -6.30 -19.65
CA ALA A 60 4.77 -5.25 -20.09
C ALA A 60 5.47 -5.66 -21.39
N ASN A 61 5.36 -4.83 -22.44
CA ASN A 61 6.06 -5.06 -23.70
C ASN A 61 7.52 -4.59 -23.59
N PRO A 62 8.53 -5.48 -23.61
CA PRO A 62 9.93 -5.11 -23.43
C PRO A 62 10.46 -4.12 -24.48
N LEU A 63 9.89 -4.13 -25.69
CA LEU A 63 10.34 -3.27 -26.80
C LEU A 63 9.90 -1.81 -26.63
N GLU A 64 8.83 -1.56 -25.90
CA GLU A 64 8.31 -0.21 -25.65
C GLU A 64 8.89 0.41 -24.36
N LEU A 65 9.38 -0.42 -23.47
CA LEU A 65 9.94 0.01 -22.20
C LEU A 65 11.06 1.07 -22.35
N PRO A 66 12.05 0.93 -23.25
CA PRO A 66 13.13 1.93 -23.40
C PRO A 66 12.63 3.32 -23.81
N LYS A 67 11.52 3.39 -24.54
CA LYS A 67 10.96 4.67 -25.04
C LYS A 67 10.37 5.52 -23.91
N VAL A 68 9.88 4.89 -22.87
CA VAL A 68 9.17 5.56 -21.76
C VAL A 68 10.02 5.71 -20.50
N ILE A 69 11.17 5.03 -20.41
CA ILE A 69 12.06 5.06 -19.22
C ILE A 69 12.37 6.50 -18.80
N GLY A 70 12.84 7.33 -19.71
CA GLY A 70 13.23 8.71 -19.39
C GLY A 70 12.10 9.52 -18.78
N LYS A 71 10.91 9.47 -19.41
CA LYS A 71 9.72 10.14 -18.90
C LYS A 71 9.30 9.58 -17.53
N SER A 72 9.31 8.26 -17.38
CA SER A 72 8.92 7.57 -16.15
C SER A 72 9.84 7.90 -14.99
N VAL A 73 11.14 7.96 -15.20
CA VAL A 73 12.13 8.32 -14.19
C VAL A 73 11.93 9.77 -13.73
N VAL A 74 11.77 10.71 -14.66
CA VAL A 74 11.55 12.13 -14.31
C VAL A 74 10.25 12.29 -13.51
N ILE A 75 9.16 11.65 -13.95
CA ILE A 75 7.87 11.70 -13.26
C ILE A 75 7.99 11.05 -11.86
N SER A 76 8.66 9.89 -11.76
CA SER A 76 8.87 9.21 -10.46
C SER A 76 9.63 10.08 -9.48
N LEU A 77 10.73 10.69 -9.92
CA LEU A 77 11.53 11.59 -9.09
C LEU A 77 10.72 12.83 -8.67
N GLY A 78 9.96 13.42 -9.59
CA GLY A 78 9.06 14.53 -9.26
C GLY A 78 8.01 14.15 -8.20
N ILE A 79 7.43 12.97 -8.32
CA ILE A 79 6.45 12.49 -7.34
C ILE A 79 7.13 12.22 -5.99
N ILE A 80 8.26 11.53 -5.96
CA ILE A 80 8.95 11.11 -4.73
C ILE A 80 9.51 12.32 -3.97
N PHE A 81 10.18 13.24 -4.66
CA PHE A 81 10.93 14.31 -4.01
C PHE A 81 10.17 15.64 -3.91
N ILE A 82 9.13 15.84 -4.73
CA ILE A 82 8.39 17.11 -4.77
C ILE A 82 6.95 16.91 -4.30
N ALA A 83 6.16 16.13 -5.04
CA ALA A 83 4.73 16.04 -4.79
C ALA A 83 4.41 15.43 -3.42
N ARG A 84 5.11 14.38 -3.03
CA ARG A 84 4.91 13.67 -1.76
C ARG A 84 5.30 14.50 -0.54
N PRO A 85 6.52 15.06 -0.43
CA PRO A 85 6.86 15.93 0.68
C PRO A 85 5.90 17.10 0.81
N ILE A 86 5.59 17.81 -0.28
CA ILE A 86 4.65 18.93 -0.23
C ILE A 86 3.30 18.49 0.34
N SER A 87 2.73 17.40 -0.17
CA SER A 87 1.43 16.88 0.30
C SER A 87 1.46 16.52 1.77
N VAL A 88 2.49 15.78 2.22
CA VAL A 88 2.62 15.34 3.60
C VAL A 88 2.81 16.52 4.55
N PHE A 89 3.68 17.48 4.21
CA PHE A 89 3.92 18.66 5.04
C PHE A 89 2.69 19.56 5.11
N LEU A 90 1.91 19.68 4.03
CA LEU A 90 0.65 20.43 4.03
C LEU A 90 -0.41 19.77 4.91
N VAL A 91 -0.64 18.47 4.74
CA VAL A 91 -1.68 17.74 5.47
C VAL A 91 -1.33 17.63 6.95
N LEU A 92 -0.08 17.30 7.27
CA LEU A 92 0.37 17.10 8.65
C LEU A 92 0.80 18.40 9.36
N LYS A 93 0.56 19.57 8.74
CA LYS A 93 0.88 20.87 9.36
C LYS A 93 0.14 21.11 10.67
N LYS A 94 -1.08 20.58 10.79
CA LYS A 94 -1.96 20.74 11.96
C LYS A 94 -1.75 19.67 13.05
N PHE A 95 -0.89 18.70 12.80
CA PHE A 95 -0.64 17.59 13.71
C PHE A 95 0.77 17.71 14.31
N ASP A 96 0.93 17.30 15.57
CA ASP A 96 2.18 17.35 16.34
C ASP A 96 3.17 16.23 15.93
N PHE A 97 3.45 16.10 14.64
CA PHE A 97 4.49 15.21 14.13
C PHE A 97 5.82 15.94 14.03
N ASN A 98 6.89 15.26 14.44
CA ASN A 98 8.25 15.77 14.27
C ASN A 98 8.62 15.85 12.77
N THR A 99 9.54 16.75 12.41
CA THR A 99 10.01 16.89 11.01
C THR A 99 10.61 15.58 10.47
N LYS A 100 11.31 14.81 11.32
CA LYS A 100 11.86 13.49 10.97
C LYS A 100 10.73 12.50 10.60
N GLU A 101 9.65 12.49 11.36
CA GLU A 101 8.47 11.65 11.10
C GLU A 101 7.76 12.06 9.82
N LYS A 102 7.55 13.37 9.58
CA LYS A 102 6.95 13.87 8.33
C LYS A 102 7.79 13.50 7.11
N LEU A 103 9.10 13.58 7.21
CA LEU A 103 10.02 13.19 6.15
C LEU A 103 9.95 11.68 5.88
N PHE A 104 9.90 10.88 6.94
CA PHE A 104 9.75 9.43 6.82
C PHE A 104 8.41 9.04 6.19
N ILE A 105 7.30 9.63 6.64
CA ILE A 105 5.96 9.39 6.06
C ILE A 105 5.93 9.76 4.57
N SER A 106 6.59 10.86 4.17
CA SER A 106 6.67 11.23 2.76
C SER A 106 7.49 10.24 1.94
N TRP A 107 8.50 9.60 2.53
CA TRP A 107 9.29 8.57 1.86
C TRP A 107 8.55 7.24 1.75
N VAL A 108 7.90 6.76 2.81
CA VAL A 108 7.23 5.44 2.87
C VAL A 108 6.00 5.34 1.97
N GLY A 109 5.58 6.43 1.36
CA GLY A 109 4.45 6.44 0.45
C GLY A 109 4.64 5.61 -0.83
N LEU A 110 4.82 4.30 -0.68
CA LEU A 110 4.99 3.36 -1.81
C LEU A 110 3.78 3.37 -2.74
N ARG A 111 4.06 3.33 -4.05
CA ARG A 111 3.05 3.06 -5.06
C ARG A 111 3.04 1.56 -5.34
N GLY A 112 1.96 0.90 -4.93
CA GLY A 112 1.80 -0.53 -5.13
C GLY A 112 1.12 -0.89 -6.45
N ALA A 113 0.88 -2.17 -6.61
CA ALA A 113 0.21 -2.77 -7.75
C ALA A 113 -1.19 -2.18 -8.04
N ALA A 114 -1.88 -1.65 -7.03
CA ALA A 114 -3.20 -1.05 -7.19
C ALA A 114 -3.22 0.08 -8.24
N SER A 115 -2.17 0.92 -8.30
CA SER A 115 -2.09 1.98 -9.31
C SER A 115 -2.03 1.44 -10.74
N ILE A 116 -1.40 0.28 -10.93
CA ILE A 116 -1.29 -0.38 -12.23
C ILE A 116 -2.63 -1.03 -12.59
N VAL A 117 -3.27 -1.70 -11.62
CA VAL A 117 -4.61 -2.29 -11.84
C VAL A 117 -5.62 -1.23 -12.24
N PHE A 118 -5.64 -0.06 -11.59
CA PHE A 118 -6.51 1.04 -11.98
C PHE A 118 -6.18 1.61 -13.36
N ALA A 119 -4.89 1.61 -13.77
CA ALA A 119 -4.52 1.99 -15.12
C ALA A 119 -5.07 1.02 -16.17
N ILE A 120 -5.00 -0.30 -15.91
CA ILE A 120 -5.58 -1.31 -16.80
C ILE A 120 -7.11 -1.16 -16.86
N PHE A 121 -7.75 -0.90 -15.72
CA PHE A 121 -9.19 -0.64 -15.68
C PHE A 121 -9.57 0.55 -16.58
N ALA A 122 -8.85 1.66 -16.47
CA ALA A 122 -9.11 2.84 -17.29
C ALA A 122 -8.96 2.55 -18.80
N LEU A 123 -8.00 1.71 -19.19
CA LEU A 123 -7.83 1.26 -20.57
C LEU A 123 -9.03 0.42 -21.05
N ASN A 124 -9.54 -0.49 -20.21
CA ASN A 124 -10.66 -1.37 -20.56
C ASN A 124 -11.99 -0.63 -20.70
N TYR A 125 -12.18 0.50 -20.01
CA TYR A 125 -13.37 1.34 -20.14
C TYR A 125 -13.37 2.25 -21.39
N GLY A 126 -12.48 2.00 -22.36
CA GLY A 126 -12.49 2.69 -23.64
C GLY A 126 -11.99 4.13 -23.58
N ILE A 127 -11.39 4.54 -22.48
CA ILE A 127 -10.62 5.77 -22.42
C ILE A 127 -9.41 5.53 -23.31
N SER A 128 -9.31 6.23 -24.44
CA SER A 128 -8.17 6.14 -25.37
C SER A 128 -6.90 6.70 -24.71
N ILE A 129 -6.42 5.96 -23.73
CA ILE A 129 -5.15 6.21 -23.08
C ILE A 129 -4.09 5.55 -23.96
N ASN A 130 -3.13 6.32 -24.44
CA ASN A 130 -1.99 5.79 -25.19
C ASN A 130 -1.35 4.64 -24.39
N ASN A 131 -0.98 3.55 -25.04
CA ASN A 131 -0.29 2.40 -24.43
C ASN A 131 0.92 2.83 -23.60
N ASP A 132 1.52 3.98 -23.91
CA ASP A 132 2.61 4.59 -23.15
C ASP A 132 2.27 4.82 -21.67
N ILE A 133 1.01 5.14 -21.32
CA ILE A 133 0.61 5.45 -19.95
C ILE A 133 0.69 4.21 -19.05
N TYR A 134 0.30 3.05 -19.56
CA TYR A 134 0.46 1.79 -18.82
C TYR A 134 1.92 1.55 -18.46
N HIS A 135 2.82 1.65 -19.45
CA HIS A 135 4.24 1.44 -19.26
C HIS A 135 4.86 2.48 -18.32
N ILE A 136 4.42 3.74 -18.41
CA ILE A 136 4.85 4.80 -17.48
C ILE A 136 4.44 4.47 -16.04
N ILE A 137 3.17 4.10 -15.81
CA ILE A 137 2.67 3.76 -14.47
C ILE A 137 3.35 2.52 -13.93
N PHE A 138 3.58 1.51 -14.79
CA PHE A 138 4.33 0.31 -14.44
C PHE A 138 5.75 0.65 -13.95
N PHE A 139 6.49 1.48 -14.69
CA PHE A 139 7.82 1.93 -14.28
C PHE A 139 7.82 2.75 -12.99
N ILE A 140 6.85 3.65 -12.83
CA ILE A 140 6.71 4.43 -11.58
C ILE A 140 6.52 3.49 -10.39
N ALA A 141 5.67 2.47 -10.53
CA ALA A 141 5.45 1.49 -9.46
C ALA A 141 6.71 0.64 -9.20
N LEU A 142 7.39 0.21 -10.25
CA LEU A 142 8.63 -0.58 -10.15
C LEU A 142 9.75 0.21 -9.46
N ILE A 143 9.96 1.46 -9.85
CA ILE A 143 10.94 2.35 -9.19
C ILE A 143 10.53 2.61 -7.72
N SER A 144 9.26 2.86 -7.47
CA SER A 144 8.77 3.09 -6.12
C SER A 144 8.99 1.87 -5.22
N VAL A 145 8.58 0.69 -5.65
CA VAL A 145 8.75 -0.54 -4.85
C VAL A 145 10.23 -0.93 -4.75
N GLY A 146 10.97 -0.91 -5.86
CA GLY A 146 12.37 -1.31 -5.92
C GLY A 146 13.30 -0.37 -5.15
N VAL A 147 13.20 0.93 -5.39
CA VAL A 147 14.11 1.92 -4.79
C VAL A 147 13.61 2.37 -3.43
N GLN A 148 12.39 2.90 -3.34
CA GLN A 148 11.88 3.39 -2.07
C GLN A 148 11.69 2.26 -1.06
N GLY A 149 11.10 1.11 -1.48
CA GLY A 149 10.88 -0.05 -0.60
C GLY A 149 12.17 -0.56 0.03
N THR A 150 13.20 -0.74 -0.77
CA THR A 150 14.52 -1.22 -0.31
C THR A 150 15.20 -0.21 0.65
N LEU A 151 14.98 1.08 0.45
CA LEU A 151 15.59 2.13 1.26
C LEU A 151 14.83 2.44 2.57
N ILE A 152 13.61 1.95 2.75
CA ILE A 152 12.80 2.19 3.97
C ILE A 152 13.58 1.86 5.25
N PRO A 153 14.16 0.66 5.43
CA PRO A 153 14.87 0.31 6.66
C PRO A 153 16.08 1.21 6.92
N ILE A 154 16.79 1.59 5.86
CA ILE A 154 17.98 2.44 5.94
C ILE A 154 17.59 3.84 6.40
N ILE A 155 16.52 4.40 5.81
CA ILE A 155 16.03 5.73 6.15
C ILE A 155 15.43 5.76 7.56
N ALA A 156 14.66 4.72 7.95
CA ALA A 156 14.12 4.58 9.30
C ALA A 156 15.24 4.60 10.35
N LYS A 157 16.32 3.85 10.09
CA LYS A 157 17.49 3.81 10.96
C LYS A 157 18.21 5.17 11.01
N ARG A 158 18.37 5.84 9.86
CA ARG A 158 19.06 7.12 9.77
C ARG A 158 18.29 8.27 10.43
N LEU A 159 16.97 8.19 10.44
CA LEU A 159 16.10 9.16 11.11
C LEU A 159 15.87 8.84 12.59
N GLU A 160 16.47 7.75 13.10
CA GLU A 160 16.32 7.29 14.50
C GLU A 160 14.86 7.01 14.89
N LEU A 161 14.06 6.51 13.94
CA LEU A 161 12.65 6.20 14.14
C LEU A 161 12.40 4.71 14.45
N LEU A 162 13.46 3.90 14.63
CA LEU A 162 13.36 2.50 15.00
C LEU A 162 13.15 2.38 16.51
N ASP A 163 11.97 1.94 16.92
CA ASP A 163 11.70 1.51 18.29
C ASP A 163 11.90 -0.02 18.39
N ASN A 164 13.06 -0.43 18.89
CA ASN A 164 13.42 -1.84 19.02
C ASN A 164 12.61 -2.59 20.10
N ASN A 165 11.81 -1.89 20.90
CA ASN A 165 11.10 -2.46 22.05
C ASN A 165 9.63 -2.78 21.74
N ARG A 166 9.13 -2.52 20.54
CA ARG A 166 7.75 -2.82 20.18
C ARG A 166 7.68 -4.00 19.22
N PRO A 167 6.94 -5.06 19.53
CA PRO A 167 6.69 -6.14 18.58
C PRO A 167 5.98 -5.57 17.34
N VAL A 168 6.49 -5.92 16.16
CA VAL A 168 6.17 -5.32 14.84
C VAL A 168 4.73 -5.55 14.37
N LEU A 169 3.93 -6.33 15.10
CA LEU A 169 2.59 -6.76 14.69
C LEU A 169 1.57 -6.57 15.81
N LYS A 170 1.40 -5.33 16.31
CA LYS A 170 0.26 -5.03 17.21
C LYS A 170 -0.78 -4.21 16.46
N THR A 171 -1.94 -4.79 16.22
CA THR A 171 -3.15 -4.07 15.83
C THR A 171 -3.77 -3.35 17.04
N PHE A 172 -4.59 -2.33 16.80
CA PHE A 172 -5.27 -1.57 17.88
C PHE A 172 -5.95 -2.46 18.91
N ASN A 173 -6.45 -3.64 18.52
CA ASN A 173 -7.10 -4.58 19.43
C ASN A 173 -6.13 -5.39 20.30
N ASP A 174 -4.87 -5.54 19.89
CA ASP A 174 -3.86 -6.22 20.70
C ASP A 174 -3.48 -5.37 21.92
N TYR A 175 -3.59 -4.04 21.83
CA TYR A 175 -3.39 -3.13 22.97
C TYR A 175 -4.51 -3.20 24.00
N VAL A 176 -5.74 -3.50 23.59
CA VAL A 176 -6.89 -3.64 24.50
C VAL A 176 -6.83 -4.97 25.27
N GLU A 177 -6.36 -6.06 24.61
CA GLU A 177 -6.20 -7.37 25.26
C GLU A 177 -5.07 -7.40 26.30
N GLU A 178 -3.93 -6.75 26.04
CA GLU A 178 -2.84 -6.64 27.02
C GLU A 178 -3.22 -5.84 28.26
N ARG A 179 -4.15 -4.89 28.13
CA ARG A 179 -4.66 -4.12 29.28
C ARG A 179 -5.53 -4.98 30.21
N ASN A 180 -6.26 -5.95 29.65
CA ASN A 180 -7.13 -6.84 30.41
C ASN A 180 -6.39 -8.02 31.02
N THR A 181 -5.25 -8.46 30.46
CA THR A 181 -4.45 -9.58 30.99
C THR A 181 -3.53 -9.16 32.15
N LYS A 182 -3.10 -7.91 32.21
CA LYS A 182 -2.26 -7.41 33.33
C LYS A 182 -3.01 -7.28 34.67
N VAL A 183 -4.33 -7.36 34.67
CA VAL A 183 -5.14 -7.24 35.91
C VAL A 183 -5.34 -8.59 36.64
N MET A 184 -4.98 -9.73 36.02
CA MET A 184 -5.16 -11.06 36.59
C MET A 184 -3.91 -11.73 37.21
N GLU A 185 -2.75 -11.07 37.18
CA GLU A 185 -1.51 -11.63 37.77
C GLU A 185 -1.18 -11.16 39.21
N LEU A 186 -2.17 -10.64 39.92
CA LEU A 186 -2.02 -10.32 41.36
C LEU A 186 -3.02 -11.09 42.20
N LYS A 187 -2.77 -12.40 42.39
CA LYS A 187 -3.09 -13.12 43.63
C LYS A 187 -2.40 -14.47 43.67
#